data_1066f20fb8effe283d0c45c456f53c91
#
_entry.id   1066f20fb8effe283d0c45c456f53c91
#
_cell.length_a   1.000
_cell.length_b   1.000
_cell.length_c   1.000
_cell.angle_alpha   90.00
_cell.angle_beta   90.00
_cell.angle_gamma   90.00
#
_symmetry.space_group_name_H-M   'P 1'
#
loop_
_entity.id
_entity.type
_entity.pdbx_description
1 polymer ?
#
loop_
_entity_poly.entity_id
_entity_poly.type
_entity_poly.pdbx_seq_one_letter_code
_entity_poly.pdbx_strand_id
1 'polypeptide(L)'
;GLNISLVHTDSIPLMSFLFKPFTSVLPQNFQYFGIWILLSTFLQSIFAYKTMKIFSKDVFICSVTTLFFLFAPIFYMRIFAQPAIGSQWLLIAALYLYLSPNTNYKRWFILSFFALMINGYLFAMVFGIYIAFVIKELMEKNINFTKLSLLIFGKFFFSLLLMWIVGYFSVGTGIQEGGFGFYKMNLNSFFDPMALYELHSRIMPDLPS
;
A
#
# COMPACT_ATOMS: atom_id res chain seq x y z
N GLY A 1 10.40 -6.24 27.83
CA GLY A 1 10.23 -6.22 26.37
C GLY A 1 9.54 -4.93 25.95
N LEU A 2 9.95 -4.33 24.85
CA LEU A 2 9.29 -3.15 24.29
C LEU A 2 7.91 -3.56 23.79
N ASN A 3 6.83 -2.98 24.34
CA ASN A 3 5.46 -3.16 23.85
C ASN A 3 5.26 -2.29 22.59
N ILE A 4 5.71 -2.79 21.44
CA ILE A 4 5.51 -2.14 20.14
C ILE A 4 4.34 -2.84 19.44
N SER A 5 3.37 -2.06 18.97
CA SER A 5 2.28 -2.62 18.15
C SER A 5 2.82 -3.17 16.83
N LEU A 6 2.34 -4.35 16.41
CA LEU A 6 2.71 -5.02 15.16
C LEU A 6 2.54 -4.12 13.91
N VAL A 7 1.59 -3.20 13.94
CA VAL A 7 1.31 -2.29 12.81
C VAL A 7 2.37 -1.21 12.60
N HIS A 8 3.21 -0.95 13.60
CA HIS A 8 4.34 -0.02 13.50
C HIS A 8 5.66 -0.71 13.13
N THR A 9 5.61 -2.01 12.87
CA THR A 9 6.73 -2.81 12.39
C THR A 9 6.45 -3.31 10.97
N ASP A 10 7.47 -3.79 10.29
CA ASP A 10 7.33 -4.37 8.93
C ASP A 10 6.75 -5.81 8.95
N SER A 11 6.04 -6.16 10.02
CA SER A 11 5.61 -7.52 10.35
C SER A 11 4.31 -7.98 9.70
N ILE A 12 3.76 -7.26 8.76
CA ILE A 12 2.53 -7.63 8.02
C ILE A 12 1.45 -8.18 8.94
N PRO A 13 0.62 -7.33 9.58
CA PRO A 13 -0.40 -7.76 10.55
C PRO A 13 -1.28 -8.90 10.05
N LEU A 14 -1.66 -8.90 8.77
CA LEU A 14 -2.45 -9.96 8.14
C LEU A 14 -1.84 -11.35 8.37
N MET A 15 -0.54 -11.50 8.11
CA MET A 15 0.15 -12.78 8.25
C MET A 15 0.32 -13.16 9.72
N SER A 16 0.59 -12.17 10.57
CA SER A 16 0.69 -12.40 12.02
C SER A 16 -0.62 -12.92 12.59
N PHE A 17 -1.76 -12.36 12.20
CA PHE A 17 -3.09 -12.85 12.62
C PHE A 17 -3.40 -14.23 12.05
N LEU A 18 -3.03 -14.49 10.79
CA LEU A 18 -3.27 -15.78 10.14
C LEU A 18 -2.51 -16.93 10.81
N PHE A 19 -1.24 -16.69 11.16
CA PHE A 19 -0.38 -17.73 11.75
C PHE A 19 -0.49 -17.83 13.28
N LYS A 20 -1.06 -16.84 13.96
CA LYS A 20 -1.21 -16.85 15.42
C LYS A 20 -1.90 -18.11 15.99
N PRO A 21 -2.98 -18.65 15.39
CA PRO A 21 -3.60 -19.89 15.89
C PRO A 21 -2.71 -21.13 15.79
N PHE A 22 -1.69 -21.10 14.92
CA PHE A 22 -0.82 -22.25 14.65
C PHE A 22 0.50 -22.20 15.40
N THR A 23 0.70 -21.23 16.30
CA THR A 23 1.97 -21.01 17.01
C THR A 23 2.44 -22.24 17.81
N SER A 24 1.52 -23.07 18.29
CA SER A 24 1.83 -24.30 19.02
C SER A 24 2.39 -25.44 18.15
N VAL A 25 2.14 -25.39 16.84
CA VAL A 25 2.54 -26.42 15.87
C VAL A 25 3.73 -25.97 15.02
N LEU A 26 3.94 -24.66 14.91
CA LEU A 26 5.01 -24.09 14.10
C LEU A 26 6.35 -24.16 14.82
N PRO A 27 7.47 -24.37 14.09
CA PRO A 27 8.81 -24.30 14.64
C PRO A 27 9.08 -22.96 15.35
N GLN A 28 9.92 -22.96 16.39
CA GLN A 28 10.26 -21.74 17.14
C GLN A 28 10.83 -20.60 16.28
N ASN A 29 11.52 -20.95 15.19
CA ASN A 29 12.13 -19.99 14.26
C ASN A 29 11.30 -19.80 12.98
N PHE A 30 9.99 -20.10 13.02
CA PHE A 30 9.13 -19.93 11.85
C PHE A 30 9.02 -18.47 11.43
N GLN A 31 9.26 -18.21 10.15
CA GLN A 31 9.13 -16.90 9.52
C GLN A 31 8.27 -17.01 8.25
N TYR A 32 7.23 -16.21 8.17
CA TYR A 32 6.32 -16.20 7.03
C TYR A 32 6.75 -15.29 5.87
N PHE A 33 7.86 -14.55 5.99
CA PHE A 33 8.27 -13.56 4.98
C PHE A 33 8.51 -14.19 3.60
N GLY A 34 9.13 -15.38 3.54
CA GLY A 34 9.31 -16.08 2.26
C GLY A 34 7.98 -16.42 1.58
N ILE A 35 7.01 -16.91 2.35
CA ILE A 35 5.65 -17.19 1.85
C ILE A 35 5.00 -15.91 1.35
N TRP A 36 5.17 -14.82 2.10
CA TRP A 36 4.62 -13.51 1.74
C TRP A 36 5.21 -12.95 0.45
N ILE A 37 6.52 -13.07 0.26
CA ILE A 37 7.20 -12.62 -0.96
C ILE A 37 6.65 -13.37 -2.18
N LEU A 38 6.53 -14.71 -2.08
CA LEU A 38 5.95 -15.53 -3.16
C LEU A 38 4.51 -15.14 -3.45
N LEU A 39 3.68 -15.00 -2.41
CA LEU A 39 2.28 -14.61 -2.56
C LEU A 39 2.15 -13.21 -3.19
N SER A 40 2.94 -12.25 -2.73
CA SER A 40 2.92 -10.89 -3.26
C SER A 40 3.36 -10.85 -4.73
N THR A 41 4.41 -11.60 -5.10
CA THR A 41 4.88 -11.71 -6.49
C THR A 41 3.81 -12.34 -7.38
N PHE A 42 3.13 -13.38 -6.89
CA PHE A 42 2.03 -14.02 -7.61
C PHE A 42 0.83 -13.07 -7.81
N LEU A 43 0.42 -12.35 -6.75
CA LEU A 43 -0.66 -11.36 -6.84
C LEU A 43 -0.28 -10.18 -7.74
N GLN A 44 0.98 -9.75 -7.71
CA GLN A 44 1.53 -8.74 -8.62
C GLN A 44 1.34 -9.17 -10.09
N SER A 45 1.70 -10.42 -10.41
CA SER A 45 1.52 -10.98 -11.75
C SER A 45 0.06 -10.97 -12.19
N ILE A 46 -0.84 -11.48 -11.32
CA ILE A 46 -2.27 -11.58 -11.62
C ILE A 46 -2.87 -10.21 -11.89
N PHE A 47 -2.63 -9.23 -11.02
CA PHE A 47 -3.24 -7.92 -11.16
C PHE A 47 -2.62 -7.12 -12.31
N ALA A 48 -1.31 -7.23 -12.55
CA ALA A 48 -0.66 -6.64 -13.71
C ALA A 48 -1.26 -7.20 -15.02
N TYR A 49 -1.35 -8.53 -15.13
CA TYR A 49 -1.95 -9.16 -16.31
C TYR A 49 -3.41 -8.75 -16.52
N LYS A 50 -4.24 -8.77 -15.46
CA LYS A 50 -5.64 -8.33 -15.53
C LYS A 50 -5.78 -6.87 -15.95
N THR A 51 -4.90 -5.99 -15.46
CA THR A 51 -4.89 -4.58 -15.83
C THR A 51 -4.54 -4.42 -17.31
N MET A 52 -3.52 -5.14 -17.78
CA MET A 52 -3.13 -5.09 -19.19
C MET A 52 -4.21 -5.64 -20.13
N LYS A 53 -4.97 -6.64 -19.69
CA LYS A 53 -6.12 -7.17 -20.46
C LYS A 53 -7.25 -6.16 -20.69
N ILE A 54 -7.29 -5.05 -19.96
CA ILE A 54 -8.24 -3.96 -20.25
C ILE A 54 -7.85 -3.22 -21.53
N PHE A 55 -6.54 -3.12 -21.81
CA PHE A 55 -5.99 -2.36 -22.95
C PHE A 55 -5.72 -3.21 -24.18
N SER A 56 -5.42 -4.50 -24.00
CA SER A 56 -5.11 -5.42 -25.11
C SER A 56 -5.74 -6.78 -24.89
N LYS A 57 -6.22 -7.39 -26.01
CA LYS A 57 -6.68 -8.79 -26.03
C LYS A 57 -5.55 -9.77 -26.35
N ASP A 58 -4.42 -9.27 -26.84
CA ASP A 58 -3.26 -10.09 -27.19
C ASP A 58 -2.58 -10.63 -25.92
N VAL A 59 -2.51 -11.96 -25.84
CA VAL A 59 -1.93 -12.67 -24.68
C VAL A 59 -0.44 -12.41 -24.59
N PHE A 60 0.28 -12.33 -25.72
CA PHE A 60 1.72 -12.10 -25.71
C PHE A 60 2.05 -10.70 -25.18
N ILE A 61 1.37 -9.67 -25.69
CA ILE A 61 1.54 -8.28 -25.20
C ILE A 61 1.24 -8.19 -23.70
N CYS A 62 0.12 -8.76 -23.25
CA CYS A 62 -0.23 -8.77 -21.84
C CYS A 62 0.82 -9.48 -20.97
N SER A 63 1.37 -10.59 -21.46
CA SER A 63 2.39 -11.35 -20.72
C SER A 63 3.72 -10.59 -20.63
N VAL A 64 4.20 -10.07 -21.76
CA VAL A 64 5.44 -9.27 -21.80
C VAL A 64 5.33 -8.04 -20.90
N THR A 65 4.21 -7.31 -20.99
CA THR A 65 3.99 -6.13 -20.14
C THR A 65 3.92 -6.51 -18.65
N THR A 66 3.34 -7.66 -18.31
CA THR A 66 3.32 -8.16 -16.92
C THR A 66 4.73 -8.38 -16.39
N LEU A 67 5.66 -8.87 -17.22
CA LEU A 67 7.06 -9.04 -16.82
C LEU A 67 7.73 -7.71 -16.45
N PHE A 68 7.40 -6.59 -17.10
CA PHE A 68 7.91 -5.27 -16.69
C PHE A 68 7.47 -4.89 -15.28
N PHE A 69 6.25 -5.22 -14.88
CA PHE A 69 5.79 -5.01 -13.50
C PHE A 69 6.51 -5.92 -12.50
N LEU A 70 6.81 -7.15 -12.89
CA LEU A 70 7.51 -8.09 -12.02
C LEU A 70 8.99 -7.77 -11.89
N PHE A 71 9.65 -7.38 -12.97
CA PHE A 71 11.07 -7.05 -12.98
C PHE A 71 11.35 -5.57 -12.72
N ALA A 72 10.34 -4.79 -12.28
CA ALA A 72 10.56 -3.41 -11.87
C ALA A 72 11.55 -3.34 -10.71
N PRO A 73 12.69 -2.60 -10.82
CA PRO A 73 13.70 -2.54 -9.77
C PRO A 73 13.12 -2.10 -8.42
N ILE A 74 12.18 -1.17 -8.44
CA ILE A 74 11.51 -0.68 -7.22
C ILE A 74 10.74 -1.77 -6.49
N PHE A 75 10.10 -2.70 -7.23
CA PHE A 75 9.40 -3.84 -6.65
C PHE A 75 10.38 -4.75 -5.91
N TYR A 76 11.50 -5.13 -6.54
CA TYR A 76 12.52 -5.97 -5.92
C TYR A 76 13.16 -5.32 -4.70
N MET A 77 13.55 -4.05 -4.81
CA MET A 77 14.13 -3.33 -3.68
C MET A 77 13.19 -3.31 -2.47
N ARG A 78 11.89 -3.12 -2.70
CA ARG A 78 10.91 -3.02 -1.61
C ARG A 78 10.51 -4.37 -1.06
N ILE A 79 10.27 -5.37 -1.90
CA ILE A 79 9.75 -6.66 -1.43
C ILE A 79 10.76 -7.41 -0.55
N PHE A 80 12.07 -7.24 -0.79
CA PHE A 80 13.12 -7.86 0.02
C PHE A 80 13.55 -7.00 1.22
N ALA A 81 13.54 -5.66 1.09
CA ALA A 81 13.94 -4.77 2.18
C ALA A 81 12.81 -4.49 3.17
N GLN A 82 11.59 -4.32 2.67
CA GLN A 82 10.38 -3.95 3.44
C GLN A 82 9.18 -4.71 2.88
N PRO A 83 8.99 -6.00 3.20
CA PRO A 83 7.99 -6.87 2.58
C PRO A 83 6.55 -6.34 2.65
N ALA A 84 6.19 -5.62 3.72
CA ALA A 84 4.88 -5.01 3.84
C ALA A 84 4.65 -3.93 2.77
N ILE A 85 5.58 -2.97 2.62
CA ILE A 85 5.51 -1.89 1.61
C ILE A 85 5.76 -2.46 0.20
N GLY A 86 6.52 -3.54 0.08
CA GLY A 86 6.74 -4.27 -1.16
C GLY A 86 5.49 -4.86 -1.78
N SER A 87 4.36 -4.88 -1.06
CA SER A 87 3.06 -5.39 -1.52
C SER A 87 2.38 -4.45 -2.54
N GLN A 88 3.11 -4.00 -3.54
CA GLN A 88 2.67 -3.04 -4.56
C GLN A 88 1.51 -3.58 -5.43
N TRP A 89 1.27 -4.88 -5.42
CA TRP A 89 0.11 -5.48 -6.07
C TRP A 89 -1.22 -4.87 -5.63
N LEU A 90 -1.29 -4.31 -4.42
CA LEU A 90 -2.47 -3.59 -3.92
C LEU A 90 -2.78 -2.35 -4.75
N LEU A 91 -1.75 -1.61 -5.17
CA LEU A 91 -1.91 -0.42 -6.01
C LEU A 91 -2.33 -0.81 -7.43
N ILE A 92 -1.75 -1.88 -7.99
CA ILE A 92 -2.14 -2.39 -9.30
C ILE A 92 -3.57 -2.93 -9.26
N ALA A 93 -3.95 -3.61 -8.17
CA ALA A 93 -5.33 -4.06 -7.95
C ALA A 93 -6.30 -2.88 -7.85
N ALA A 94 -5.94 -1.81 -7.16
CA ALA A 94 -6.74 -0.60 -7.09
C ALA A 94 -6.90 0.06 -8.47
N LEU A 95 -5.81 0.14 -9.24
CA LEU A 95 -5.84 0.64 -10.62
C LEU A 95 -6.71 -0.24 -11.51
N TYR A 96 -6.59 -1.57 -11.41
CA TYR A 96 -7.47 -2.51 -12.09
C TYR A 96 -8.95 -2.25 -11.78
N LEU A 97 -9.29 -2.06 -10.50
CA LEU A 97 -10.67 -1.76 -10.10
C LEU A 97 -11.15 -0.40 -10.64
N TYR A 98 -10.30 0.61 -10.65
CA TYR A 98 -10.61 1.94 -11.19
C TYR A 98 -10.90 1.92 -12.70
N LEU A 99 -10.11 1.14 -13.45
CA LEU A 99 -10.21 1.04 -14.91
C LEU A 99 -11.29 0.05 -15.38
N SER A 100 -11.71 -0.88 -14.51
CA SER A 100 -12.64 -1.96 -14.86
C SER A 100 -14.07 -1.43 -14.96
N PRO A 101 -14.80 -1.67 -16.07
CA PRO A 101 -16.15 -1.14 -16.26
C PRO A 101 -17.19 -1.72 -15.29
N ASN A 102 -16.96 -2.93 -14.77
CA ASN A 102 -17.91 -3.66 -13.92
C ASN A 102 -17.43 -3.75 -12.46
N THR A 103 -16.82 -2.69 -11.95
CA THR A 103 -16.35 -2.64 -10.57
C THR A 103 -17.50 -2.28 -9.63
N ASN A 104 -17.59 -3.01 -8.51
CA ASN A 104 -18.54 -2.70 -7.45
C ASN A 104 -17.83 -2.29 -6.15
N TYR A 105 -18.55 -1.58 -5.30
CA TYR A 105 -18.03 -1.08 -4.03
C TYR A 105 -17.55 -2.19 -3.08
N LYS A 106 -18.13 -3.40 -3.16
CA LYS A 106 -17.72 -4.55 -2.35
C LYS A 106 -16.26 -4.95 -2.61
N ARG A 107 -15.81 -4.93 -3.90
CA ARG A 107 -14.41 -5.22 -4.25
C ARG A 107 -13.46 -4.18 -3.66
N TRP A 108 -13.87 -2.91 -3.66
CA TRP A 108 -13.12 -1.83 -3.03
C TRP A 108 -13.00 -1.98 -1.51
N PHE A 109 -14.06 -2.44 -0.84
CA PHE A 109 -14.02 -2.73 0.59
C PHE A 109 -13.03 -3.85 0.91
N ILE A 110 -13.11 -4.96 0.19
CA ILE A 110 -12.21 -6.11 0.34
C ILE A 110 -10.75 -5.68 0.13
N LEU A 111 -10.46 -4.95 -0.96
CA LEU A 111 -9.10 -4.49 -1.24
C LEU A 111 -8.57 -3.56 -0.14
N SER A 112 -9.40 -2.64 0.35
CA SER A 112 -9.01 -1.71 1.41
C SER A 112 -8.78 -2.42 2.75
N PHE A 113 -9.57 -3.44 3.07
CA PHE A 113 -9.35 -4.27 4.24
C PHE A 113 -7.97 -4.94 4.18
N PHE A 114 -7.64 -5.59 3.07
CA PHE A 114 -6.31 -6.20 2.90
C PHE A 114 -5.19 -5.15 2.94
N ALA A 115 -5.36 -4.01 2.29
CA ALA A 115 -4.37 -2.95 2.31
C ALA A 115 -4.07 -2.47 3.74
N LEU A 116 -5.11 -2.25 4.55
CA LEU A 116 -4.97 -1.83 5.95
C LEU A 116 -4.30 -2.91 6.81
N MET A 117 -4.63 -4.19 6.59
CA MET A 117 -4.03 -5.31 7.31
C MET A 117 -2.59 -5.61 6.87
N ILE A 118 -2.12 -5.05 5.78
CA ILE A 118 -0.75 -5.24 5.28
C ILE A 118 0.11 -4.04 5.66
N ASN A 119 -0.30 -2.81 5.28
CA ASN A 119 0.48 -1.61 5.53
C ASN A 119 -0.37 -0.34 5.41
N GLY A 120 -0.29 0.54 6.40
CA GLY A 120 -1.07 1.78 6.45
C GLY A 120 -0.78 2.76 5.32
N TYR A 121 0.47 2.84 4.82
CA TYR A 121 0.81 3.70 3.68
C TYR A 121 0.17 3.21 2.39
N LEU A 122 0.22 1.91 2.12
CA LEU A 122 -0.45 1.31 0.97
C LEU A 122 -1.98 1.47 1.06
N PHE A 123 -2.54 1.35 2.26
CA PHE A 123 -3.95 1.64 2.49
C PHE A 123 -4.31 3.08 2.11
N ALA A 124 -3.52 4.08 2.54
CA ALA A 124 -3.75 5.48 2.20
C ALA A 124 -3.73 5.71 0.67
N MET A 125 -2.78 5.09 -0.04
CA MET A 125 -2.69 5.17 -1.50
C MET A 125 -3.90 4.50 -2.18
N VAL A 126 -4.29 3.30 -1.74
CA VAL A 126 -5.49 2.60 -2.24
C VAL A 126 -6.76 3.42 -1.98
N PHE A 127 -6.84 4.07 -0.81
CA PHE A 127 -7.96 4.94 -0.47
C PHE A 127 -8.02 6.18 -1.36
N GLY A 128 -6.86 6.77 -1.71
CA GLY A 128 -6.77 7.87 -2.68
C GLY A 128 -7.32 7.47 -4.07
N ILE A 129 -6.94 6.29 -4.58
CA ILE A 129 -7.47 5.77 -5.85
C ILE A 129 -8.98 5.48 -5.75
N TYR A 130 -9.45 5.01 -4.60
CA TYR A 130 -10.89 4.84 -4.35
C TYR A 130 -11.65 6.17 -4.39
N ILE A 131 -11.12 7.24 -3.79
CA ILE A 131 -11.73 8.58 -3.88
C ILE A 131 -11.84 9.01 -5.35
N ALA A 132 -10.77 8.83 -6.13
CA ALA A 132 -10.78 9.14 -7.57
C ALA A 132 -11.86 8.33 -8.31
N PHE A 133 -12.04 7.04 -7.96
CA PHE A 133 -13.12 6.20 -8.51
C PHE A 133 -14.51 6.76 -8.18
N VAL A 134 -14.76 7.14 -6.93
CA VAL A 134 -16.08 7.67 -6.52
C VAL A 134 -16.39 9.03 -7.17
N ILE A 135 -15.35 9.86 -7.35
CA ILE A 135 -15.47 11.13 -8.09
C ILE A 135 -15.82 10.86 -9.57
N LYS A 136 -15.14 9.89 -10.20
CA LYS A 136 -15.47 9.46 -11.57
C LYS A 136 -16.94 9.04 -11.69
N GLU A 137 -17.44 8.22 -10.77
CA GLU A 137 -18.85 7.80 -10.73
C GLU A 137 -19.82 9.00 -10.61
N LEU A 138 -19.44 10.04 -9.85
CA LEU A 138 -20.20 11.27 -9.77
C LEU A 138 -20.19 12.04 -11.11
N MET A 139 -19.03 12.17 -11.75
CA MET A 139 -18.87 12.87 -13.04
C MET A 139 -19.65 12.18 -14.16
N GLU A 140 -19.70 10.85 -14.14
CA GLU A 140 -20.48 10.02 -15.07
C GLU A 140 -21.99 9.99 -14.72
N LYS A 141 -22.41 10.72 -13.67
CA LYS A 141 -23.79 10.80 -13.16
C LYS A 141 -24.38 9.45 -12.69
N ASN A 142 -23.53 8.47 -12.38
CA ASN A 142 -23.94 7.18 -11.82
C ASN A 142 -24.40 7.31 -10.37
N ILE A 143 -23.93 8.34 -9.66
CA ILE A 143 -24.28 8.65 -8.28
C ILE A 143 -24.52 10.14 -8.11
N ASN A 144 -25.24 10.51 -7.03
CA ASN A 144 -25.41 11.89 -6.61
C ASN A 144 -24.40 12.29 -5.53
N PHE A 145 -24.30 13.59 -5.24
CA PHE A 145 -23.35 14.13 -4.26
C PHE A 145 -23.56 13.56 -2.84
N THR A 146 -24.81 13.31 -2.43
CA THR A 146 -25.11 12.69 -1.12
C THR A 146 -24.52 11.29 -1.03
N LYS A 147 -24.68 10.48 -2.09
CA LYS A 147 -24.12 9.12 -2.14
C LYS A 147 -22.60 9.14 -2.18
N LEU A 148 -21.99 10.09 -2.90
CA LEU A 148 -20.53 10.30 -2.91
C LEU A 148 -20.02 10.55 -1.48
N SER A 149 -20.62 11.52 -0.77
CA SER A 149 -20.24 11.85 0.61
C SER A 149 -20.38 10.63 1.52
N LEU A 150 -21.49 9.91 1.45
CA LEU A 150 -21.72 8.70 2.23
C LEU A 150 -20.67 7.62 1.95
N LEU A 151 -20.30 7.40 0.69
CA LEU A 151 -19.31 6.39 0.30
C LEU A 151 -17.90 6.75 0.79
N ILE A 152 -17.50 8.00 0.70
CA ILE A 152 -16.18 8.46 1.14
C ILE A 152 -16.11 8.49 2.67
N PHE A 153 -17.01 9.20 3.33
CA PHE A 153 -16.98 9.34 4.80
C PHE A 153 -17.31 8.02 5.50
N GLY A 154 -18.29 7.26 5.01
CA GLY A 154 -18.63 5.95 5.57
C GLY A 154 -17.44 5.00 5.53
N LYS A 155 -16.73 4.94 4.41
CA LYS A 155 -15.52 4.13 4.28
C LYS A 155 -14.37 4.66 5.16
N PHE A 156 -14.20 5.98 5.26
CA PHE A 156 -13.21 6.60 6.12
C PHE A 156 -13.42 6.23 7.59
N PHE A 157 -14.62 6.45 8.12
CA PHE A 157 -14.94 6.10 9.51
C PHE A 157 -14.84 4.59 9.78
N PHE A 158 -15.29 3.75 8.83
CA PHE A 158 -15.12 2.30 8.93
C PHE A 158 -13.63 1.91 9.00
N SER A 159 -12.79 2.55 8.19
CA SER A 159 -11.35 2.30 8.21
C SER A 159 -10.69 2.77 9.51
N LEU A 160 -11.12 3.90 10.07
CA LEU A 160 -10.65 4.36 11.40
C LEU A 160 -11.03 3.36 12.50
N LEU A 161 -12.24 2.81 12.47
CA LEU A 161 -12.66 1.78 13.41
C LEU A 161 -11.79 0.52 13.29
N LEU A 162 -11.51 0.07 12.08
CA LEU A 162 -10.59 -1.06 11.85
C LEU A 162 -9.17 -0.76 12.32
N MET A 163 -8.66 0.44 12.06
CA MET A 163 -7.34 0.87 12.54
C MET A 163 -7.28 0.84 14.07
N TRP A 164 -8.36 1.25 14.74
CA TRP A 164 -8.44 1.18 16.19
C TRP A 164 -8.42 -0.28 16.69
N ILE A 165 -9.21 -1.16 16.09
CA ILE A 165 -9.27 -2.60 16.45
C ILE A 165 -7.92 -3.29 16.24
N VAL A 166 -7.23 -2.99 15.14
CA VAL A 166 -5.93 -3.59 14.77
C VAL A 166 -4.78 -3.03 15.60
N GLY A 167 -4.96 -1.90 16.30
CA GLY A 167 -3.97 -1.33 17.20
C GLY A 167 -3.06 -0.27 16.57
N TYR A 168 -3.49 0.40 15.51
CA TYR A 168 -2.74 1.53 14.92
C TYR A 168 -2.58 2.71 15.87
N PHE A 169 -3.50 2.87 16.81
CA PHE A 169 -3.47 3.96 17.81
C PHE A 169 -2.85 3.55 19.14
N SER A 170 -2.42 2.31 19.31
CA SER A 170 -1.69 1.86 20.48
C SER A 170 -0.22 2.24 20.37
N VAL A 171 0.10 3.49 20.70
CA VAL A 171 1.48 3.97 20.75
C VAL A 171 2.06 3.61 22.12
N GLY A 172 3.07 2.71 22.13
CA GLY A 172 3.83 2.44 23.35
C GLY A 172 4.65 3.67 23.77
N THR A 173 4.58 4.04 25.05
CA THR A 173 5.47 5.06 25.63
C THR A 173 6.91 4.55 25.54
N GLY A 174 7.72 5.12 24.67
CA GLY A 174 9.15 4.75 24.51
C GLY A 174 9.65 4.58 23.08
N ILE A 175 8.80 4.72 22.08
CA ILE A 175 9.26 4.81 20.69
C ILE A 175 9.82 6.22 20.51
N GLN A 176 11.13 6.38 20.60
CA GLN A 176 11.79 7.55 20.03
C GLN A 176 11.59 7.46 18.52
N GLU A 177 10.88 8.42 17.95
CA GLU A 177 10.67 8.59 16.52
C GLU A 177 11.99 9.01 15.86
N GLY A 178 12.99 8.15 15.87
CA GLY A 178 14.34 8.42 15.40
C GLY A 178 14.45 8.72 13.90
N GLY A 179 13.35 8.76 13.19
CA GLY A 179 13.31 9.10 11.75
C GLY A 179 12.43 10.30 11.41
N PHE A 180 11.54 10.72 12.32
CA PHE A 180 10.65 11.84 12.09
C PHE A 180 11.43 13.16 12.14
N GLY A 181 11.49 13.85 11.03
CA GLY A 181 12.28 15.06 10.86
C GLY A 181 13.59 14.86 10.10
N PHE A 182 14.23 13.69 10.18
CA PHE A 182 15.42 13.38 9.40
C PHE A 182 15.08 13.04 7.93
N TYR A 183 13.97 12.32 7.71
CA TYR A 183 13.48 11.93 6.38
C TYR A 183 12.28 12.77 5.92
N LYS A 184 12.07 13.96 6.48
CA LYS A 184 10.98 14.84 6.05
C LYS A 184 11.27 15.38 4.66
N MET A 185 10.29 15.25 3.77
CA MET A 185 10.29 15.87 2.47
C MET A 185 9.49 17.18 2.56
N ASN A 186 10.10 18.30 2.22
CA ASN A 186 9.43 19.59 2.09
C ASN A 186 9.16 19.92 0.61
N LEU A 187 8.41 20.98 0.33
CA LEU A 187 8.10 21.38 -1.05
C LEU A 187 9.33 21.73 -1.87
N ASN A 188 10.41 22.19 -1.21
CA ASN A 188 11.67 22.53 -1.87
C ASN A 188 12.49 21.28 -2.24
N SER A 189 12.20 20.11 -1.64
CA SER A 189 12.95 18.88 -1.93
C SER A 189 12.85 18.42 -3.38
N PHE A 190 11.87 18.92 -4.15
CA PHE A 190 11.77 18.68 -5.59
C PHE A 190 12.80 19.49 -6.39
N PHE A 191 13.23 20.64 -5.86
CA PHE A 191 14.14 21.58 -6.54
C PHE A 191 15.54 21.53 -5.93
N ASP A 192 15.65 21.20 -4.64
CA ASP A 192 16.89 21.08 -3.91
C ASP A 192 16.85 19.80 -3.06
N PRO A 193 17.15 18.64 -3.66
CA PRO A 193 17.30 17.41 -2.92
C PRO A 193 18.49 17.59 -1.97
N MET A 194 18.27 17.47 -0.66
CA MET A 194 19.35 17.49 0.33
C MET A 194 20.51 16.63 -0.18
N ALA A 195 21.69 17.22 -0.38
CA ALA A 195 22.86 16.54 -0.88
C ALA A 195 23.37 15.54 0.16
N LEU A 196 22.77 14.35 0.19
CA LEU A 196 23.32 13.17 0.86
C LEU A 196 24.55 12.60 0.13
N TYR A 197 24.80 13.09 -1.08
CA TYR A 197 25.93 12.70 -1.91
C TYR A 197 26.51 13.95 -2.56
N GLU A 198 27.82 14.10 -2.49
CA GLU A 198 28.61 15.24 -2.99
C GLU A 198 28.47 15.54 -4.50
N LEU A 199 27.62 14.84 -5.21
CA LEU A 199 27.47 14.92 -6.67
C LEU A 199 26.41 15.89 -7.18
N HIS A 200 25.65 16.58 -6.32
CA HIS A 200 24.61 17.50 -6.78
C HIS A 200 24.95 18.92 -6.38
N SER A 201 25.16 19.78 -7.40
CA SER A 201 25.25 21.22 -7.23
C SER A 201 23.96 21.72 -6.57
N ARG A 202 24.08 22.30 -5.38
CA ARG A 202 22.97 22.95 -4.69
C ARG A 202 22.49 24.14 -5.50
N ILE A 203 21.21 24.15 -5.81
CA ILE A 203 20.55 25.24 -6.53
C ILE A 203 20.17 26.37 -5.56
N MET A 204 20.03 26.09 -4.26
CA MET A 204 19.66 27.07 -3.23
C MET A 204 20.61 27.02 -2.03
N PRO A 205 20.88 28.17 -1.37
CA PRO A 205 21.67 28.22 -0.14
C PRO A 205 20.93 27.50 1.01
N ASP A 206 21.70 26.94 1.96
CA ASP A 206 21.17 26.26 3.14
C ASP A 206 20.20 27.16 3.89
N LEU A 207 18.95 26.75 4.01
CA LEU A 207 18.01 27.40 4.90
C LEU A 207 18.36 27.01 6.34
N PRO A 208 18.45 27.98 7.28
CA PRO A 208 18.74 27.68 8.67
C PRO A 208 17.69 26.72 9.24
N SER A 209 18.16 25.72 9.95
CA SER A 209 17.39 24.65 10.62
C SER A 209 16.48 25.20 11.72
#